data_be91ccad6d65da0a1eeef46a2bfb3cad
#
_entry.id   be91ccad6d65da0a1eeef46a2bfb3cad
#
_cell.length_a   1.000
_cell.length_b   1.000
_cell.length_c   1.000
_cell.angle_alpha   90.00
_cell.angle_beta   90.00
_cell.angle_gamma   90.00
#
_symmetry.space_group_name_H-M   'P 1'
#
loop_
_entity.id
_entity.type
_entity.pdbx_description
1 polymer ?
#
loop_
_entity_poly.entity_id
_entity_poly.type
_entity_poly.pdbx_seq_one_letter_code
_entity_poly.pdbx_strand_id
1 'polypeptide(L)'
;PILQMSVNKLYNTKRPSLKDAVVSFGGFCSGVVVSGDGLVFTNHHCGFSSIQQHSSVEHDYLKDGFVARNLSEELPNPELYVRFLLHQQDVTRRVLGAVKPDMNESERTSVVDSVMLVIGEEVSRKDSTLIGIVDAYYGGNEFWLSVYRDYNDVRLVFAPPSSVGKFGWDTDNWVWPRHTGDFAVFRIYAGKDRSEE
;
A
#
# COMPACT_ATOMS: atom_id res chain seq x y z
N PRO A 1 0.02 17.32 27.27
CA PRO A 1 -0.21 16.28 26.28
C PRO A 1 1.05 16.14 25.43
N ILE A 2 1.54 14.92 25.27
CA ILE A 2 2.75 14.62 24.49
C ILE A 2 2.49 14.88 22.99
N LEU A 3 1.25 14.72 22.54
CA LEU A 3 0.85 14.92 21.15
C LEU A 3 0.19 16.29 20.97
N GLN A 4 0.84 17.16 20.17
CA GLN A 4 0.30 18.48 19.84
C GLN A 4 -0.66 18.47 18.64
N MET A 5 -1.33 17.33 18.41
CA MET A 5 -2.23 17.11 17.27
C MET A 5 -3.58 16.61 17.78
N SER A 6 -4.68 17.09 17.21
CA SER A 6 -6.02 16.60 17.55
C SER A 6 -6.23 15.17 17.01
N VAL A 7 -7.05 14.37 17.69
CA VAL A 7 -7.40 13.01 17.27
C VAL A 7 -7.94 12.99 15.83
N ASN A 8 -8.75 13.97 15.43
CA ASN A 8 -9.30 14.08 14.08
C ASN A 8 -8.25 14.33 13.00
N LYS A 9 -7.09 14.88 13.33
CA LYS A 9 -5.96 15.01 12.40
C LYS A 9 -5.16 13.72 12.28
N LEU A 10 -5.18 12.88 13.30
CA LEU A 10 -4.53 11.57 13.29
C LEU A 10 -5.37 10.55 12.52
N TYR A 11 -6.63 10.47 12.88
CA TYR A 11 -7.58 9.50 12.34
C TYR A 11 -8.93 10.13 12.09
N ASN A 12 -9.40 10.08 10.85
CA ASN A 12 -10.72 10.54 10.46
C ASN A 12 -11.23 9.66 9.30
N THR A 13 -12.49 9.24 9.38
CA THR A 13 -13.13 8.42 8.34
C THR A 13 -13.83 9.24 7.25
N LYS A 14 -14.00 10.55 7.48
CA LYS A 14 -14.75 11.43 6.58
C LYS A 14 -13.91 12.54 5.94
N ARG A 15 -12.70 12.77 6.43
CA ARG A 15 -11.78 13.82 5.96
C ARG A 15 -10.36 13.29 5.97
N PRO A 16 -9.48 13.83 5.11
CA PRO A 16 -8.07 13.49 5.12
C PRO A 16 -7.45 13.66 6.51
N SER A 17 -6.65 12.70 6.91
CA SER A 17 -5.96 12.63 8.20
C SER A 17 -4.62 11.92 8.04
N LEU A 18 -3.79 11.91 9.07
CA LEU A 18 -2.46 11.30 9.00
C LEU A 18 -2.50 9.81 8.60
N LYS A 19 -3.58 9.08 8.93
CA LYS A 19 -3.75 7.67 8.51
C LYS A 19 -3.67 7.49 6.99
N ASP A 20 -4.11 8.50 6.21
CA ASP A 20 -4.19 8.41 4.76
C ASP A 20 -2.83 8.56 4.08
N ALA A 21 -1.79 8.97 4.84
CA ALA A 21 -0.41 8.93 4.39
C ALA A 21 0.18 7.50 4.39
N VAL A 22 -0.45 6.56 5.10
CA VAL A 22 -0.04 5.16 5.10
C VAL A 22 -0.66 4.48 3.89
N VAL A 23 0.20 3.83 3.10
CA VAL A 23 -0.18 3.21 1.82
C VAL A 23 0.25 1.76 1.77
N SER A 24 -0.41 0.97 0.92
CA SER A 24 0.08 -0.36 0.57
C SER A 24 1.12 -0.24 -0.52
N PHE A 25 2.29 -0.81 -0.29
CA PHE A 25 3.42 -0.80 -1.22
C PHE A 25 3.52 -2.17 -1.90
N GLY A 26 3.21 -2.21 -3.19
CA GLY A 26 3.22 -3.42 -4.00
C GLY A 26 2.22 -4.52 -3.59
N GLY A 27 1.33 -4.26 -2.63
CA GLY A 27 0.40 -5.25 -2.08
C GLY A 27 1.00 -6.20 -1.03
N PHE A 28 2.31 -6.10 -0.76
CA PHE A 28 3.02 -6.99 0.16
C PHE A 28 3.69 -6.25 1.34
N CYS A 29 3.85 -4.95 1.24
CA CYS A 29 4.44 -4.09 2.28
C CYS A 29 3.57 -2.86 2.54
N SER A 30 3.95 -2.11 3.57
CA SER A 30 3.43 -0.77 3.84
C SER A 30 4.46 0.29 3.50
N GLY A 31 3.99 1.46 3.11
CA GLY A 31 4.78 2.66 2.95
C GLY A 31 4.12 3.86 3.62
N VAL A 32 4.85 4.96 3.72
CA VAL A 32 4.32 6.23 4.20
C VAL A 32 4.70 7.35 3.24
N VAL A 33 3.69 8.09 2.79
CA VAL A 33 3.89 9.29 1.97
C VAL A 33 4.36 10.42 2.87
N VAL A 34 5.48 11.03 2.53
CA VAL A 34 6.13 12.04 3.39
C VAL A 34 6.25 13.42 2.74
N SER A 35 5.83 13.56 1.48
CA SER A 35 5.85 14.86 0.79
C SER A 35 4.69 15.03 -0.19
N GLY A 36 4.37 16.27 -0.53
CA GLY A 36 3.43 16.61 -1.61
C GLY A 36 3.94 16.23 -2.99
N ASP A 37 5.24 15.94 -3.13
CA ASP A 37 5.88 15.54 -4.39
C ASP A 37 5.94 14.00 -4.55
N GLY A 38 5.10 13.27 -3.81
CA GLY A 38 4.93 11.84 -3.95
C GLY A 38 6.05 10.97 -3.38
N LEU A 39 6.92 11.48 -2.48
CA LEU A 39 7.93 10.65 -1.82
C LEU A 39 7.28 9.67 -0.84
N VAL A 40 7.68 8.40 -0.96
CA VAL A 40 7.22 7.28 -0.13
C VAL A 40 8.41 6.61 0.53
N PHE A 41 8.35 6.48 1.84
CA PHE A 41 9.28 5.67 2.61
C PHE A 41 8.69 4.29 2.83
N THR A 42 9.51 3.28 2.64
CA THR A 42 9.22 1.88 2.98
C THR A 42 10.48 1.22 3.54
N ASN A 43 10.40 -0.03 3.94
CA ASN A 43 11.58 -0.77 4.41
C ASN A 43 12.50 -1.12 3.24
N HIS A 44 13.82 -1.22 3.50
CA HIS A 44 14.80 -1.67 2.51
C HIS A 44 14.47 -3.06 1.96
N HIS A 45 14.08 -3.99 2.84
CA HIS A 45 13.71 -5.34 2.41
C HIS A 45 12.44 -5.37 1.53
N CYS A 46 11.55 -4.39 1.67
CA CYS A 46 10.40 -4.21 0.77
C CYS A 46 10.82 -3.72 -0.62
N GLY A 47 11.86 -2.89 -0.69
CA GLY A 47 12.43 -2.40 -1.94
C GLY A 47 13.47 -3.34 -2.58
N PHE A 48 13.81 -4.46 -1.91
CA PHE A 48 14.95 -5.30 -2.30
C PHE A 48 14.89 -5.76 -3.76
N SER A 49 13.76 -6.28 -4.20
CA SER A 49 13.59 -6.75 -5.59
C SER A 49 13.77 -5.61 -6.61
N SER A 50 13.24 -4.42 -6.32
CA SER A 50 13.41 -3.24 -7.16
C SER A 50 14.89 -2.82 -7.24
N ILE A 51 15.59 -2.79 -6.10
CA ILE A 51 17.02 -2.46 -6.05
C ILE A 51 17.83 -3.49 -6.84
N GLN A 52 17.50 -4.78 -6.68
CA GLN A 52 18.17 -5.88 -7.38
C GLN A 52 17.97 -5.82 -8.89
N GLN A 53 16.76 -5.52 -9.37
CA GLN A 53 16.46 -5.41 -10.80
C GLN A 53 17.29 -4.33 -11.51
N HIS A 54 17.63 -3.27 -10.79
CA HIS A 54 18.46 -2.19 -11.31
C HIS A 54 19.95 -2.40 -11.08
N SER A 55 20.34 -3.41 -10.31
CA SER A 55 21.75 -3.72 -10.06
C SER A 55 22.37 -4.49 -11.23
N SER A 56 23.61 -4.20 -11.51
CA SER A 56 24.45 -4.89 -12.49
C SER A 56 25.83 -5.20 -11.90
N VAL A 57 26.68 -5.90 -12.66
CA VAL A 57 28.08 -6.15 -12.25
C VAL A 57 28.86 -4.84 -12.13
N GLU A 58 28.52 -3.84 -12.94
CA GLU A 58 29.20 -2.53 -12.96
C GLU A 58 28.62 -1.56 -11.91
N HIS A 59 27.34 -1.74 -11.56
CA HIS A 59 26.61 -0.91 -10.61
C HIS A 59 25.80 -1.79 -9.65
N ASP A 60 26.44 -2.25 -8.60
CA ASP A 60 25.80 -3.10 -7.58
C ASP A 60 25.11 -2.23 -6.52
N TYR A 61 23.87 -1.81 -6.81
CA TYR A 61 23.09 -0.97 -5.90
C TYR A 61 22.71 -1.67 -4.59
N LEU A 62 22.71 -2.99 -4.54
CA LEU A 62 22.55 -3.73 -3.28
C LEU A 62 23.77 -3.56 -2.37
N LYS A 63 24.97 -3.53 -2.96
CA LYS A 63 26.23 -3.40 -2.22
C LYS A 63 26.56 -1.95 -1.91
N ASP A 64 26.44 -1.07 -2.90
CA ASP A 64 26.95 0.32 -2.85
C ASP A 64 25.86 1.32 -2.47
N GLY A 65 24.58 0.91 -2.51
CA GLY A 65 23.43 1.80 -2.36
C GLY A 65 23.13 2.57 -3.64
N PHE A 66 22.02 3.31 -3.63
CA PHE A 66 21.56 4.13 -4.74
C PHE A 66 21.04 5.49 -4.25
N VAL A 67 21.37 6.54 -4.98
CA VAL A 67 20.86 7.90 -4.75
C VAL A 67 20.59 8.57 -6.09
N ALA A 68 19.33 8.86 -6.39
CA ALA A 68 18.97 9.77 -7.49
C ALA A 68 19.17 11.22 -7.04
N ARG A 69 19.97 11.99 -7.76
CA ARG A 69 20.27 13.40 -7.45
C ARG A 69 19.26 14.37 -8.08
N ASN A 70 18.52 13.87 -9.05
CA ASN A 70 17.46 14.60 -9.75
C ASN A 70 16.42 13.62 -10.30
N LEU A 71 15.26 14.12 -10.76
CA LEU A 71 14.13 13.31 -11.21
C LEU A 71 14.47 12.40 -12.40
N SER A 72 15.43 12.79 -13.26
CA SER A 72 15.80 11.97 -14.43
C SER A 72 16.68 10.75 -14.09
N GLU A 73 17.25 10.73 -12.90
CA GLU A 73 18.04 9.60 -12.40
C GLU A 73 17.18 8.59 -11.62
N GLU A 74 15.92 8.93 -11.29
CA GLU A 74 15.02 8.01 -10.58
C GLU A 74 14.70 6.80 -11.44
N LEU A 75 14.81 5.60 -10.86
CA LEU A 75 14.72 4.33 -11.57
C LEU A 75 13.29 3.79 -11.57
N PRO A 76 12.65 3.64 -12.74
CA PRO A 76 11.26 3.20 -12.85
C PRO A 76 11.10 1.70 -12.51
N ASN A 77 10.01 1.35 -11.82
CA ASN A 77 9.68 -0.03 -11.45
C ASN A 77 8.29 -0.40 -12.04
N PRO A 78 8.22 -0.92 -13.26
CA PRO A 78 6.96 -1.11 -13.99
C PRO A 78 5.97 -2.07 -13.34
N GLU A 79 6.45 -3.01 -12.52
CA GLU A 79 5.62 -4.01 -11.83
C GLU A 79 5.21 -3.57 -10.42
N LEU A 80 5.72 -2.42 -9.97
CA LEU A 80 5.45 -1.89 -8.65
C LEU A 80 4.31 -0.87 -8.69
N TYR A 81 3.40 -0.98 -7.74
CA TYR A 81 2.34 0.01 -7.54
C TYR A 81 2.28 0.45 -6.09
N VAL A 82 1.73 1.64 -5.88
CA VAL A 82 1.39 2.14 -4.55
C VAL A 82 -0.11 2.38 -4.49
N ARG A 83 -0.76 1.74 -3.50
CA ARG A 83 -2.21 1.74 -3.33
C ARG A 83 -2.63 2.62 -2.16
N PHE A 84 -3.51 3.56 -2.44
CA PHE A 84 -4.12 4.45 -1.46
C PHE A 84 -5.53 3.98 -1.11
N LEU A 85 -5.84 3.91 0.17
CA LEU A 85 -7.20 3.75 0.64
C LEU A 85 -7.91 5.11 0.59
N LEU A 86 -8.95 5.22 -0.23
CA LEU A 86 -9.74 6.45 -0.37
C LEU A 86 -10.86 6.53 0.66
N HIS A 87 -11.65 5.47 0.78
CA HIS A 87 -12.71 5.37 1.79
C HIS A 87 -13.12 3.93 2.05
N GLN A 88 -13.83 3.73 3.15
CA GLN A 88 -14.44 2.46 3.50
C GLN A 88 -15.93 2.63 3.77
N GLN A 89 -16.71 1.59 3.44
CA GLN A 89 -18.14 1.56 3.64
C GLN A 89 -18.57 0.20 4.20
N ASP A 90 -19.41 0.22 5.22
CA ASP A 90 -20.06 -0.99 5.72
C ASP A 90 -21.10 -1.50 4.70
N VAL A 91 -20.90 -2.72 4.23
CA VAL A 91 -21.78 -3.42 3.28
C VAL A 91 -22.37 -4.70 3.86
N THR A 92 -22.24 -4.89 5.16
CA THR A 92 -22.67 -6.09 5.90
C THR A 92 -24.13 -6.47 5.60
N ARG A 93 -25.04 -5.48 5.68
CA ARG A 93 -26.46 -5.73 5.39
C ARG A 93 -26.69 -6.21 3.96
N ARG A 94 -25.93 -5.70 3.01
CA ARG A 94 -26.04 -6.08 1.59
C ARG A 94 -25.55 -7.50 1.36
N VAL A 95 -24.42 -7.88 1.96
CA VAL A 95 -23.83 -9.21 1.85
C VAL A 95 -24.72 -10.24 2.54
N LEU A 96 -25.02 -10.04 3.83
CA LEU A 96 -25.81 -10.99 4.62
C LEU A 96 -27.27 -11.06 4.16
N GLY A 97 -27.81 -10.02 3.58
CA GLY A 97 -29.18 -10.01 3.03
C GLY A 97 -29.39 -10.94 1.84
N ALA A 98 -28.30 -11.41 1.20
CA ALA A 98 -28.36 -12.39 0.12
C ALA A 98 -28.36 -13.85 0.63
N VAL A 99 -28.02 -14.07 1.89
CA VAL A 99 -27.96 -15.39 2.53
C VAL A 99 -29.36 -15.79 3.00
N LYS A 100 -29.83 -16.98 2.59
CA LYS A 100 -31.13 -17.52 3.03
C LYS A 100 -30.95 -18.49 4.21
N PRO A 101 -31.95 -18.64 5.09
CA PRO A 101 -31.86 -19.49 6.27
C PRO A 101 -31.70 -21.00 5.98
N ASP A 102 -32.12 -21.44 4.80
CA ASP A 102 -32.10 -22.84 4.36
C ASP A 102 -30.81 -23.23 3.62
N MET A 103 -29.89 -22.29 3.41
CA MET A 103 -28.60 -22.56 2.76
C MET A 103 -27.69 -23.38 3.69
N ASN A 104 -27.05 -24.39 3.13
CA ASN A 104 -25.93 -25.06 3.78
C ASN A 104 -24.67 -24.16 3.73
N GLU A 105 -23.61 -24.55 4.44
CA GLU A 105 -22.41 -23.73 4.60
C GLU A 105 -21.69 -23.43 3.27
N SER A 106 -21.63 -24.43 2.38
CA SER A 106 -21.00 -24.26 1.05
C SER A 106 -21.79 -23.28 0.17
N GLU A 107 -23.12 -23.40 0.16
CA GLU A 107 -24.00 -22.48 -0.57
C GLU A 107 -23.89 -21.05 -0.01
N ARG A 108 -23.89 -20.93 1.34
CA ARG A 108 -23.71 -19.66 2.02
C ARG A 108 -22.39 -18.98 1.61
N THR A 109 -21.27 -19.72 1.66
CA THR A 109 -19.95 -19.20 1.28
C THR A 109 -19.95 -18.73 -0.17
N SER A 110 -20.46 -19.55 -1.10
CA SER A 110 -20.54 -19.20 -2.53
C SER A 110 -21.36 -17.93 -2.80
N VAL A 111 -22.48 -17.77 -2.09
CA VAL A 111 -23.32 -16.57 -2.21
C VAL A 111 -22.61 -15.35 -1.65
N VAL A 112 -22.00 -15.45 -0.48
CA VAL A 112 -21.23 -14.37 0.14
C VAL A 112 -20.11 -13.92 -0.77
N ASP A 113 -19.28 -14.84 -1.26
CA ASP A 113 -18.16 -14.54 -2.16
C ASP A 113 -18.63 -13.86 -3.45
N SER A 114 -19.72 -14.36 -4.04
CA SER A 114 -20.30 -13.77 -5.25
C SER A 114 -20.79 -12.34 -5.02
N VAL A 115 -21.44 -12.08 -3.90
CA VAL A 115 -21.94 -10.73 -3.58
C VAL A 115 -20.80 -9.79 -3.27
N MET A 116 -19.77 -10.24 -2.54
CA MET A 116 -18.56 -9.45 -2.28
C MET A 116 -17.88 -9.03 -3.59
N LEU A 117 -17.72 -9.98 -4.52
CA LEU A 117 -17.13 -9.72 -5.84
C LEU A 117 -17.95 -8.68 -6.62
N VAL A 118 -19.27 -8.84 -6.70
CA VAL A 118 -20.16 -7.90 -7.41
C VAL A 118 -20.06 -6.49 -6.83
N ILE A 119 -20.04 -6.37 -5.49
CA ILE A 119 -19.90 -5.06 -4.82
C ILE A 119 -18.57 -4.41 -5.19
N GLY A 120 -17.47 -5.18 -5.19
CA GLY A 120 -16.15 -4.67 -5.59
C GLY A 120 -16.12 -4.21 -7.06
N GLU A 121 -16.67 -5.03 -7.97
CA GLU A 121 -16.74 -4.70 -9.41
C GLU A 121 -17.59 -3.45 -9.72
N GLU A 122 -18.62 -3.18 -8.94
CA GLU A 122 -19.45 -1.98 -9.11
C GLU A 122 -18.63 -0.69 -8.98
N VAL A 123 -17.57 -0.69 -8.15
CA VAL A 123 -16.66 0.45 -8.00
C VAL A 123 -15.92 0.68 -9.32
N SER A 124 -15.28 -0.34 -9.86
CA SER A 124 -14.50 -0.24 -11.11
C SER A 124 -15.37 0.03 -12.34
N ARG A 125 -16.64 -0.40 -12.32
CA ARG A 125 -17.61 -0.07 -13.39
C ARG A 125 -18.01 1.41 -13.38
N LYS A 126 -18.05 2.05 -12.22
CA LYS A 126 -18.37 3.49 -12.08
C LYS A 126 -17.17 4.37 -12.41
N ASP A 127 -16.00 3.95 -11.97
CA ASP A 127 -14.73 4.60 -12.24
C ASP A 127 -13.63 3.54 -12.39
N SER A 128 -13.15 3.37 -13.62
CA SER A 128 -12.14 2.35 -13.97
C SER A 128 -10.77 2.60 -13.31
N THR A 129 -10.57 3.77 -12.71
CA THR A 129 -9.35 4.11 -11.97
C THR A 129 -9.38 3.67 -10.51
N LEU A 130 -10.55 3.18 -10.06
CA LEU A 130 -10.77 2.75 -8.69
C LEU A 130 -10.89 1.22 -8.60
N ILE A 131 -10.48 0.70 -7.45
CA ILE A 131 -10.55 -0.72 -7.12
C ILE A 131 -11.39 -0.88 -5.87
N GLY A 132 -12.45 -1.69 -5.95
CA GLY A 132 -13.26 -2.07 -4.81
C GLY A 132 -12.89 -3.46 -4.31
N ILE A 133 -12.60 -3.58 -3.01
CA ILE A 133 -12.36 -4.85 -2.35
C ILE A 133 -13.28 -4.94 -1.14
N VAL A 134 -13.99 -6.06 -1.01
CA VAL A 134 -14.81 -6.32 0.18
C VAL A 134 -14.11 -7.35 1.03
N ASP A 135 -13.88 -7.02 2.29
CA ASP A 135 -13.26 -7.89 3.27
C ASP A 135 -14.26 -8.29 4.34
N ALA A 136 -14.18 -9.56 4.78
CA ALA A 136 -14.94 -10.07 5.90
C ALA A 136 -14.17 -9.90 7.21
N TYR A 137 -14.83 -9.35 8.21
CA TYR A 137 -14.28 -9.16 9.56
C TYR A 137 -15.04 -9.98 10.58
N TYR A 138 -14.41 -10.22 11.72
CA TYR A 138 -15.00 -10.94 12.88
C TYR A 138 -15.65 -12.27 12.51
N GLY A 139 -14.94 -13.07 11.69
CA GLY A 139 -15.44 -14.38 11.26
C GLY A 139 -16.67 -14.33 10.34
N GLY A 140 -16.81 -13.25 9.54
CA GLY A 140 -17.93 -13.07 8.60
C GLY A 140 -19.17 -12.45 9.23
N ASN A 141 -19.02 -11.75 10.36
CA ASN A 141 -20.09 -10.99 11.00
C ASN A 141 -20.20 -9.57 10.48
N GLU A 142 -19.11 -9.03 9.92
CA GLU A 142 -19.08 -7.71 9.28
C GLU A 142 -18.39 -7.79 7.92
N PHE A 143 -18.85 -6.97 6.98
CA PHE A 143 -18.28 -6.86 5.63
C PHE A 143 -18.07 -5.39 5.29
N TRP A 144 -16.85 -5.06 4.90
CA TRP A 144 -16.47 -3.68 4.59
C TRP A 144 -15.94 -3.58 3.18
N LEU A 145 -16.54 -2.72 2.37
CA LEU A 145 -15.99 -2.31 1.09
C LEU A 145 -14.91 -1.26 1.33
N SER A 146 -13.71 -1.56 0.89
CA SER A 146 -12.59 -0.63 0.80
C SER A 146 -12.42 -0.19 -0.66
N VAL A 147 -12.37 1.11 -0.89
CA VAL A 147 -12.16 1.69 -2.22
C VAL A 147 -10.75 2.25 -2.28
N TYR A 148 -10.00 1.81 -3.29
CA TYR A 148 -8.59 2.13 -3.47
C TYR A 148 -8.33 2.79 -4.81
N ARG A 149 -7.19 3.50 -4.88
CA ARG A 149 -6.56 3.96 -6.11
C ARG A 149 -5.12 3.49 -6.16
N ASP A 150 -4.72 2.93 -7.29
CA ASP A 150 -3.35 2.49 -7.55
C ASP A 150 -2.61 3.50 -8.42
N TYR A 151 -1.35 3.74 -8.07
CA TYR A 151 -0.39 4.48 -8.87
C TYR A 151 0.71 3.53 -9.32
N ASN A 152 0.91 3.40 -10.63
CA ASN A 152 1.78 2.39 -11.23
C ASN A 152 3.13 2.95 -11.72
N ASP A 153 3.31 4.28 -11.77
CA ASP A 153 4.63 4.88 -12.03
C ASP A 153 5.31 5.15 -10.70
N VAL A 154 6.04 4.15 -10.21
CA VAL A 154 6.77 4.19 -8.94
C VAL A 154 8.24 4.04 -9.23
N ARG A 155 9.05 5.01 -8.78
CA ARG A 155 10.48 5.06 -9.08
C ARG A 155 11.31 5.01 -7.82
N LEU A 156 12.43 4.27 -7.87
CA LEU A 156 13.40 4.24 -6.80
C LEU A 156 14.20 5.55 -6.78
N VAL A 157 14.22 6.20 -5.61
CA VAL A 157 14.92 7.47 -5.37
C VAL A 157 16.17 7.25 -4.54
N PHE A 158 16.07 6.41 -3.50
CA PHE A 158 17.16 6.15 -2.59
C PHE A 158 17.05 4.75 -1.98
N ALA A 159 18.19 4.08 -1.88
CA ALA A 159 18.34 2.88 -1.09
C ALA A 159 19.74 2.88 -0.45
N PRO A 160 19.87 2.66 0.87
CA PRO A 160 21.18 2.44 1.48
C PRO A 160 21.76 1.10 1.03
N PRO A 161 23.07 0.90 1.15
CA PRO A 161 23.68 -0.42 1.00
C PRO A 161 22.99 -1.47 1.87
N SER A 162 22.86 -2.71 1.38
CA SER A 162 22.24 -3.80 2.14
C SER A 162 22.95 -4.08 3.47
N SER A 163 24.26 -3.75 3.56
CA SER A 163 25.01 -3.83 4.82
C SER A 163 24.47 -2.90 5.91
N VAL A 164 23.82 -1.79 5.53
CA VAL A 164 23.13 -0.87 6.45
C VAL A 164 21.70 -1.35 6.70
N GLY A 165 20.99 -1.76 5.63
CA GLY A 165 19.61 -2.26 5.70
C GLY A 165 19.47 -3.56 6.50
N LYS A 166 20.51 -4.40 6.48
CA LYS A 166 20.58 -5.73 7.13
C LYS A 166 21.68 -5.83 8.18
N PHE A 167 22.06 -4.74 8.82
CA PHE A 167 23.13 -4.75 9.81
C PHE A 167 22.84 -5.75 10.93
N GLY A 168 23.82 -6.58 11.28
CA GLY A 168 23.70 -7.56 12.36
C GLY A 168 23.14 -8.92 11.95
N TRP A 169 23.09 -9.24 10.66
CA TRP A 169 22.63 -10.53 10.10
C TRP A 169 21.12 -10.78 10.22
N ASP A 170 20.41 -9.83 10.80
CA ASP A 170 19.03 -10.02 11.11
C ASP A 170 18.11 -9.25 10.14
N THR A 171 17.32 -10.02 9.41
CA THR A 171 16.20 -9.50 8.64
C THR A 171 14.94 -9.38 9.50
N ASP A 172 14.99 -9.85 10.75
CA ASP A 172 13.89 -9.86 11.67
C ASP A 172 13.73 -8.50 12.37
N ASN A 173 12.55 -7.92 12.21
CA ASN A 173 12.18 -6.68 12.87
C ASN A 173 12.02 -6.81 14.41
N TRP A 174 12.21 -8.00 14.97
CA TRP A 174 11.95 -8.31 16.36
C TRP A 174 13.19 -8.26 17.26
N VAL A 175 14.39 -8.11 16.70
CA VAL A 175 15.62 -8.04 17.50
C VAL A 175 15.82 -6.67 18.10
N TRP A 176 16.15 -6.65 19.39
CA TRP A 176 16.48 -5.43 20.11
C TRP A 176 17.82 -5.62 20.86
N PRO A 177 18.71 -4.65 20.85
CA PRO A 177 18.65 -3.35 20.15
C PRO A 177 18.84 -3.48 18.64
N ARG A 178 18.14 -2.60 17.87
CA ARG A 178 18.27 -2.55 16.42
C ARG A 178 19.27 -1.49 16.00
N HIS A 179 20.16 -1.86 15.10
CA HIS A 179 21.18 -1.00 14.50
C HIS A 179 21.09 -1.03 12.96
N THR A 180 19.89 -1.16 12.42
CA THR A 180 19.68 -1.22 10.97
C THR A 180 19.06 0.08 10.45
N GLY A 181 19.47 0.50 9.25
CA GLY A 181 18.80 1.51 8.45
C GLY A 181 17.91 0.85 7.42
N ASP A 182 16.92 0.04 7.87
CA ASP A 182 16.02 -0.70 7.01
C ASP A 182 14.97 0.23 6.42
N PHE A 183 15.40 1.07 5.45
CA PHE A 183 14.51 1.95 4.71
C PHE A 183 14.96 2.09 3.26
N ALA A 184 13.99 2.39 2.38
CA ALA A 184 14.20 2.82 1.01
C ALA A 184 13.19 3.91 0.68
N VAL A 185 13.51 4.76 -0.29
CA VAL A 185 12.68 5.87 -0.72
C VAL A 185 12.30 5.69 -2.17
N PHE A 186 11.01 5.79 -2.43
CA PHE A 186 10.45 5.77 -3.77
C PHE A 186 9.69 7.07 -4.03
N ARG A 187 9.37 7.33 -5.29
CA ARG A 187 8.47 8.41 -5.69
C ARG A 187 7.34 7.87 -6.56
N ILE A 188 6.14 8.36 -6.27
CA ILE A 188 4.95 8.12 -7.07
C ILE A 188 4.84 9.25 -8.10
N TYR A 189 4.60 8.88 -9.35
CA TYR A 189 4.28 9.80 -10.42
C TYR A 189 2.79 9.63 -10.80
N ALA A 190 2.03 10.71 -10.70
CA ALA A 190 0.70 10.78 -11.29
C ALA A 190 0.84 11.10 -12.79
N GLY A 191 0.10 10.40 -13.66
CA GLY A 191 0.08 10.73 -15.09
C GLY A 191 -0.41 12.17 -15.34
N LYS A 192 -0.01 12.77 -16.46
CA LYS A 192 -0.36 14.15 -16.83
C LYS A 192 -1.86 14.45 -16.82
N ASP A 193 -2.70 13.42 -16.98
CA ASP A 193 -4.15 13.55 -17.01
C ASP A 193 -4.80 13.59 -15.60
N ARG A 194 -4.00 13.53 -14.53
CA ARG A 194 -4.46 13.51 -13.13
C ARG A 194 -3.85 14.62 -12.27
N SER A 195 -3.28 15.64 -12.88
CA SER A 195 -2.64 16.77 -12.18
C SER A 195 -3.62 17.83 -11.65
N GLU A 196 -4.91 17.61 -11.76
CA GLU A 196 -5.96 18.56 -11.33
C GLU A 196 -6.90 18.00 -10.24
N GLU A 197 -6.49 16.94 -9.51
CA GLU A 197 -7.27 16.45 -8.38
C GLU A 197 -6.54 16.63 -7.03
#